data_98abf8b143b93a9502d6bbe64d3e1a3c
#
_entry.id   98abf8b143b93a9502d6bbe64d3e1a3c
#
_cell.length_a   1.000
_cell.length_b   1.000
_cell.length_c   1.000
_cell.angle_alpha   90.00
_cell.angle_beta   90.00
_cell.angle_gamma   90.00
#
_symmetry.space_group_name_H-M   'P 1'
#
loop_
_entity.id
_entity.type
_entity.pdbx_description
1 polymer ?
#
loop_
_entity_poly.entity_id
_entity_poly.type
_entity_poly.pdbx_seq_one_letter_code
_entity_poly.pdbx_strand_id
1 'polypeptide(L)'
;MIPVDVETYIARRFEAAEQAEALALLKSAVIHDGSTPGARLLRCAAVASGGSIERLRMEVETLKHDYRDVIVEGEYVPQGQKLVKVFDLTAPIPDEA
;
A
#
# COMPACT_ATOMS: atom_id res chain seq x y z
N MET A 1 8.32 3.73 -10.57
CA MET A 1 8.78 2.33 -10.63
C MET A 1 8.28 1.59 -9.38
N ILE A 2 7.76 0.38 -9.58
CA ILE A 2 7.27 -0.42 -8.43
C ILE A 2 8.44 -1.13 -7.77
N PRO A 3 8.66 -0.97 -6.45
CA PRO A 3 9.72 -1.71 -5.75
C PRO A 3 9.52 -3.22 -5.86
N VAL A 4 10.61 -3.97 -5.92
CA VAL A 4 10.56 -5.44 -6.05
C VAL A 4 9.81 -6.09 -4.89
N ASP A 5 9.97 -5.58 -3.67
CA ASP A 5 9.27 -6.11 -2.51
C ASP A 5 7.76 -5.92 -2.61
N VAL A 6 7.31 -4.85 -3.25
CA VAL A 6 5.87 -4.62 -3.51
C VAL A 6 5.38 -5.64 -4.52
N GLU A 7 6.13 -5.87 -5.59
CA GLU A 7 5.76 -6.90 -6.57
C GLU A 7 5.66 -8.28 -5.92
N THR A 8 6.60 -8.61 -5.05
CA THR A 8 6.60 -9.88 -4.31
C THR A 8 5.38 -9.99 -3.40
N TYR A 9 5.04 -8.91 -2.71
CA TYR A 9 3.85 -8.87 -1.85
C TYR A 9 2.57 -9.11 -2.68
N ILE A 10 2.44 -8.43 -3.82
CA ILE A 10 1.29 -8.60 -4.72
C ILE A 10 1.18 -10.06 -5.17
N ALA A 11 2.30 -10.66 -5.59
CA ALA A 11 2.30 -12.06 -6.05
C ALA A 11 1.90 -13.02 -4.93
N ARG A 12 2.23 -12.70 -3.68
CA ARG A 12 1.94 -13.56 -2.53
C ARG A 12 0.52 -13.39 -1.99
N ARG A 13 -0.02 -12.17 -2.01
CA ARG A 13 -1.24 -11.83 -1.31
C ARG A 13 -2.47 -11.66 -2.20
N PHE A 14 -2.29 -11.36 -3.48
CA PHE A 14 -3.42 -11.18 -4.40
C PHE A 14 -3.65 -12.44 -5.21
N GLU A 15 -4.91 -12.70 -5.54
CA GLU A 15 -5.25 -13.79 -6.43
C GLU A 15 -4.63 -13.57 -7.81
N ALA A 16 -4.27 -14.67 -8.48
CA ALA A 16 -3.56 -14.59 -9.76
C ALA A 16 -4.31 -13.70 -10.78
N ALA A 17 -5.63 -13.79 -10.83
CA ALA A 17 -6.43 -13.01 -11.76
C ALA A 17 -6.42 -11.50 -11.48
N GLU A 18 -6.01 -11.09 -10.26
CA GLU A 18 -6.04 -9.69 -9.85
C GLU A 18 -4.66 -9.04 -9.79
N GLN A 19 -3.59 -9.82 -9.93
CA GLN A 19 -2.23 -9.30 -9.77
C GLN A 19 -1.88 -8.24 -10.79
N ALA A 20 -2.28 -8.43 -12.06
CA ALA A 20 -2.00 -7.45 -13.11
C ALA A 20 -2.72 -6.13 -12.85
N GLU A 21 -3.97 -6.19 -12.40
CA GLU A 21 -4.74 -4.99 -12.04
C GLU A 21 -4.10 -4.28 -10.84
N ALA A 22 -3.68 -5.04 -9.83
CA ALA A 22 -3.03 -4.47 -8.64
C ALA A 22 -1.77 -3.69 -9.03
N LEU A 23 -0.92 -4.28 -9.87
CA LEU A 23 0.29 -3.60 -10.33
C LEU A 23 -0.05 -2.36 -11.17
N ALA A 24 -1.06 -2.44 -12.04
CA ALA A 24 -1.48 -1.31 -12.85
C ALA A 24 -1.99 -0.16 -11.98
N LEU A 25 -2.75 -0.45 -10.93
CA LEU A 25 -3.24 0.55 -9.99
C LEU A 25 -2.08 1.29 -9.32
N LEU A 26 -1.08 0.55 -8.85
CA LEU A 26 0.09 1.16 -8.20
C LEU A 26 0.94 1.96 -9.18
N LYS A 27 1.08 1.48 -10.42
CA LYS A 27 1.85 2.21 -11.45
C LYS A 27 1.19 3.53 -11.83
N SER A 28 -0.14 3.59 -11.79
CA SER A 28 -0.88 4.81 -12.16
C SER A 28 -1.14 5.74 -10.96
N ALA A 29 -0.75 5.33 -9.75
CA ALA A 29 -1.02 6.11 -8.55
C ALA A 29 -0.28 7.44 -8.57
N VAL A 30 -0.94 8.46 -8.02
CA VAL A 30 -0.37 9.80 -7.85
C VAL A 30 -0.77 10.31 -6.47
N ILE A 31 0.01 11.26 -5.93
CA ILE A 31 -0.36 11.97 -4.71
C ILE A 31 -1.07 13.29 -5.06
N HIS A 32 -1.42 14.08 -4.04
CA HIS A 32 -2.27 15.26 -4.20
C HIS A 32 -1.78 16.30 -5.22
N ASP A 33 -0.47 16.38 -5.46
CA ASP A 33 0.10 17.34 -6.42
C ASP A 33 0.34 16.73 -7.80
N GLY A 34 -0.12 15.48 -8.01
CA GLY A 34 0.04 14.76 -9.27
C GLY A 34 1.36 14.04 -9.43
N SER A 35 2.26 14.13 -8.44
CA SER A 35 3.54 13.43 -8.54
C SER A 35 3.41 11.96 -8.20
N THR A 36 4.42 11.17 -8.63
CA THR A 36 4.46 9.73 -8.37
C THR A 36 4.77 9.45 -6.90
N PRO A 37 4.02 8.55 -6.24
CA PRO A 37 4.32 8.17 -4.86
C PRO A 37 5.70 7.52 -4.75
N GLY A 38 6.40 7.81 -3.65
CA GLY A 38 7.64 7.14 -3.35
C GLY A 38 7.42 5.70 -2.87
N ALA A 39 8.51 4.97 -2.66
CA ALA A 39 8.46 3.56 -2.28
C ALA A 39 7.65 3.31 -1.00
N ARG A 40 7.82 4.16 0.01
CA ARG A 40 7.07 4.01 1.27
C ARG A 40 5.56 4.06 1.05
N LEU A 41 5.07 5.00 0.25
CA LEU A 41 3.64 5.14 0.00
C LEU A 41 3.09 3.95 -0.78
N LEU A 42 3.84 3.43 -1.75
CA LEU A 42 3.43 2.25 -2.50
C LEU A 42 3.38 1.01 -1.58
N ARG A 43 4.35 0.87 -0.69
CA ARG A 43 4.36 -0.21 0.30
C ARG A 43 3.16 -0.11 1.23
N CYS A 44 2.88 1.10 1.73
CA CYS A 44 1.74 1.32 2.62
C CYS A 44 0.42 0.99 1.95
N ALA A 45 0.22 1.41 0.71
CA ALA A 45 -1.01 1.11 -0.03
C ALA A 45 -1.17 -0.40 -0.22
N ALA A 46 -0.10 -1.09 -0.61
CA ALA A 46 -0.14 -2.54 -0.80
C ALA A 46 -0.49 -3.28 0.50
N VAL A 47 0.22 -2.96 1.58
CA VAL A 47 0.00 -3.62 2.88
C VAL A 47 -1.39 -3.30 3.44
N ALA A 48 -1.82 -2.04 3.35
CA ALA A 48 -3.14 -1.63 3.83
C ALA A 48 -4.28 -2.36 3.09
N SER A 49 -4.07 -2.71 1.83
CA SER A 49 -5.07 -3.44 1.05
C SER A 49 -5.28 -4.87 1.53
N GLY A 50 -4.28 -5.48 2.17
CA GLY A 50 -4.36 -6.84 2.68
C GLY A 50 -4.64 -7.90 1.62
N GLY A 51 -4.33 -7.63 0.35
CA GLY A 51 -4.60 -8.55 -0.75
C GLY A 51 -5.96 -8.36 -1.42
N SER A 52 -6.71 -7.33 -1.04
CA SER A 52 -8.02 -7.03 -1.63
C SER A 52 -7.88 -5.98 -2.71
N ILE A 53 -8.30 -6.30 -3.94
CA ILE A 53 -8.24 -5.33 -5.04
C ILE A 53 -9.16 -4.12 -4.79
N GLU A 54 -10.29 -4.34 -4.15
CA GLU A 54 -11.22 -3.25 -3.84
C GLU A 54 -10.60 -2.29 -2.84
N ARG A 55 -9.95 -2.82 -1.81
CA ARG A 55 -9.26 -2.00 -0.83
C ARG A 55 -8.06 -1.29 -1.44
N LEU A 56 -7.34 -1.94 -2.36
CA LEU A 56 -6.23 -1.28 -3.05
C LEU A 56 -6.72 -0.09 -3.87
N ARG A 57 -7.86 -0.21 -4.55
CA ARG A 57 -8.45 0.92 -5.28
C ARG A 57 -8.74 2.08 -4.33
N MET A 58 -9.27 1.79 -3.13
CA MET A 58 -9.54 2.81 -2.12
C MET A 58 -8.25 3.47 -1.63
N GLU A 59 -7.20 2.68 -1.38
CA GLU A 59 -5.91 3.22 -0.93
C GLU A 59 -5.28 4.11 -2.00
N VAL A 60 -5.32 3.70 -3.26
CA VAL A 60 -4.81 4.50 -4.38
C VAL A 60 -5.59 5.82 -4.50
N GLU A 61 -6.90 5.79 -4.30
CA GLU A 61 -7.70 7.00 -4.29
C GLU A 61 -7.35 7.90 -3.10
N THR A 62 -7.13 7.32 -1.93
CA THR A 62 -6.73 8.07 -0.73
C THR A 62 -5.37 8.75 -0.92
N LEU A 63 -4.43 8.12 -1.67
CA LEU A 63 -3.15 8.76 -1.97
C LEU A 63 -3.32 10.13 -2.65
N LYS A 64 -4.35 10.28 -3.49
CA LYS A 64 -4.62 11.55 -4.17
C LYS A 64 -5.11 12.63 -3.22
N HIS A 65 -5.79 12.25 -2.14
CA HIS A 65 -6.43 13.19 -1.23
C HIS A 65 -5.63 13.44 0.04
N ASP A 66 -5.14 12.38 0.67
CA ASP A 66 -4.31 12.50 1.87
C ASP A 66 -3.42 11.26 2.03
N TYR A 67 -2.18 11.37 1.55
CA TYR A 67 -1.23 10.26 1.62
C TYR A 67 -0.87 9.86 3.06
N ARG A 68 -1.09 10.74 4.03
CA ARG A 68 -0.80 10.43 5.44
C ARG A 68 -1.75 9.37 5.98
N ASP A 69 -3.00 9.35 5.52
CA ASP A 69 -3.96 8.32 5.90
C ASP A 69 -3.50 6.94 5.41
N VAL A 70 -2.90 6.87 4.23
CA VAL A 70 -2.38 5.62 3.68
C VAL A 70 -1.22 5.11 4.54
N ILE A 71 -0.35 5.99 5.02
CA ILE A 71 0.74 5.62 5.93
C ILE A 71 0.17 5.03 7.22
N VAL A 72 -0.82 5.67 7.80
CA VAL A 72 -1.46 5.18 9.02
C VAL A 72 -2.06 3.80 8.80
N GLU A 73 -2.79 3.60 7.72
CA GLU A 73 -3.44 2.33 7.42
C GLU A 73 -2.43 1.21 7.12
N GLY A 74 -1.30 1.54 6.52
CA GLY A 74 -0.26 0.55 6.20
C GLY A 74 0.65 0.20 7.36
N GLU A 75 0.97 1.16 8.22
CA GLU A 75 1.99 0.98 9.27
C GLU A 75 1.43 0.81 10.68
N TYR A 76 0.18 1.23 10.93
CA TYR A 76 -0.39 1.24 12.26
C TYR A 76 -1.64 0.39 12.37
N VAL A 77 -1.89 -0.15 13.55
CA VAL A 77 -3.18 -0.80 13.86
C VAL A 77 -3.75 -0.20 15.13
N PRO A 78 -5.10 -0.11 15.25
CA PRO A 78 -5.71 0.38 16.48
C PRO A 78 -5.59 -0.67 17.59
N GLN A 79 -5.19 -0.22 18.79
CA GLN A 79 -5.19 -1.01 20.01
C GLN A 79 -5.84 -0.18 21.10
N GLY A 80 -7.11 -0.49 21.40
CA GLY A 80 -7.91 0.34 22.30
C GLY A 80 -8.07 1.74 21.72
N GLN A 81 -7.63 2.76 22.45
CA GLN A 81 -7.72 4.15 22.02
C GLN A 81 -6.42 4.66 21.38
N LYS A 82 -5.45 3.77 21.14
CA LYS A 82 -4.14 4.14 20.60
C LYS A 82 -3.92 3.51 19.24
N LEU A 83 -3.10 4.18 18.42
CA LEU A 83 -2.55 3.59 17.20
C LEU A 83 -1.16 3.08 17.51
N VAL A 84 -0.90 1.82 17.17
CA VAL A 84 0.40 1.19 17.41
C VAL A 84 1.06 0.89 16.08
N LYS A 85 2.31 1.33 15.92
CA LYS A 85 3.07 1.07 14.71
C LYS A 85 3.51 -0.40 14.71
N VAL A 86 3.10 -1.14 13.67
CA VAL A 86 3.43 -2.56 13.52
C VAL A 86 4.43 -2.81 12.41
N PHE A 87 4.54 -1.90 11.42
CA PHE A 87 5.52 -2.02 10.34
C PHE A 87 6.22 -0.69 10.13
N ASP A 88 7.50 -0.78 9.71
CA ASP A 88 8.25 0.38 9.23
C ASP A 88 8.43 0.21 7.73
N LEU A 89 7.53 0.82 6.95
CA LEU A 89 7.52 0.66 5.50
C LEU A 89 8.41 1.66 4.76
N THR A 90 9.28 2.37 5.51
CA THR A 90 10.45 3.01 4.91
C THR A 90 11.47 1.94 4.48
N ALA A 91 11.38 0.76 5.06
CA ALA A 91 12.15 -0.42 4.69
C ALA A 91 11.28 -1.37 3.86
N PRO A 92 11.86 -2.40 3.19
CA PRO A 92 11.09 -3.38 2.43
C PRO A 92 10.01 -4.05 3.28
N ILE A 93 8.92 -4.47 2.62
CA ILE A 93 7.80 -5.14 3.28
C ILE A 93 8.29 -6.43 3.94
N PRO A 94 8.05 -6.62 5.26
CA PRO A 94 8.48 -7.85 5.92
C PRO A 94 7.67 -9.05 5.44
N ASP A 95 8.27 -10.24 5.52
CA ASP A 95 7.64 -11.48 5.04
C ASP A 95 6.35 -11.81 5.79
N GLU A 96 6.21 -11.37 7.04
CA GLU A 96 5.02 -11.60 7.85
C GLU A 96 3.86 -10.65 7.55
N ALA A 97 4.06 -9.67 6.73
CA ALA A 97 3.01 -8.70 6.39
C ALA A 97 1.91 -9.28 5.49
#